data_f12ae4a0568a71a3e66042a55d88f318
#
_entry.id   f12ae4a0568a71a3e66042a55d88f318
#
_cell.length_a   1.000
_cell.length_b   1.000
_cell.length_c   1.000
_cell.angle_alpha   90.00
_cell.angle_beta   90.00
_cell.angle_gamma   90.00
#
_symmetry.space_group_name_H-M   'P 1'
#
loop_
_entity.id
_entity.type
_entity.pdbx_description
1 polymer ?
#
loop_
_entity_poly.entity_id
_entity_poly.type
_entity_poly.pdbx_seq_one_letter_code
_entity_poly.pdbx_strand_id
1 'polypeptide(L)' 'MELREKILQGTMQAFNQKGLKFTMDDIAHILGISKKTIYQVFADKEALFLAMVDYLFDCIKESEREV' A
#
# COMPACT_ATOMS: atom_id res chain seq x y z
N MET A 1 2.98 14.63 2.22
CA MET A 1 2.46 13.31 1.85
C MET A 1 1.93 12.61 3.08
N GLU A 2 0.71 12.11 2.99
CA GLU A 2 0.09 11.45 4.12
C GLU A 2 0.71 10.09 4.40
N LEU A 3 0.69 9.69 5.66
CA LEU A 3 1.24 8.40 6.06
C LEU A 3 0.54 7.24 5.34
N ARG A 4 -0.78 7.33 5.20
CA ARG A 4 -1.56 6.30 4.51
C ARG A 4 -1.06 6.10 3.09
N GLU A 5 -0.87 7.19 2.37
CA GLU A 5 -0.40 7.12 1.00
C GLU A 5 1.02 6.57 0.92
N LYS A 6 1.87 6.96 1.86
CA LYS A 6 3.23 6.45 1.94
C LYS A 6 3.23 4.94 2.14
N ILE A 7 2.36 4.45 3.02
CA ILE A 7 2.24 3.01 3.27
C ILE A 7 1.75 2.29 2.02
N LEU A 8 0.79 2.87 1.30
CA LEU A 8 0.31 2.26 0.07
C LEU A 8 1.40 2.17 -0.98
N GLN A 9 2.22 3.20 -1.12
CA GLN A 9 3.33 3.17 -2.05
C GLN A 9 4.34 2.09 -1.68
N GLY A 10 4.64 1.96 -0.40
CA GLY A 10 5.53 0.91 0.08
C GLY A 10 4.95 -0.48 -0.17
N THR A 11 3.63 -0.60 -0.04
CA THR A 11 2.94 -1.86 -0.30
C THR A 11 3.06 -2.24 -1.77
N MET A 12 2.88 -1.28 -2.66
CA MET A 12 3.01 -1.54 -4.09
C MET A 12 4.43 -1.99 -4.44
N GLN A 13 5.41 -1.38 -3.82
CA GLN A 13 6.80 -1.76 -4.02
C GLN A 13 7.07 -3.18 -3.52
N ALA A 14 6.56 -3.52 -2.35
CA ALA A 14 6.72 -4.85 -1.79
C ALA A 14 6.02 -5.89 -2.69
N PHE A 15 4.84 -5.54 -3.18
CA PHE A 15 4.09 -6.41 -4.07
C PHE A 15 4.85 -6.65 -5.38
N ASN A 16 5.50 -5.63 -5.91
CA ASN A 16 6.32 -5.77 -7.11
C ASN A 16 7.49 -6.72 -6.89
N GLN A 17 8.06 -6.71 -5.70
CA GLN A 17 9.22 -7.54 -5.40
C GLN A 17 8.86 -8.98 -5.08
N LYS A 18 7.76 -9.20 -4.36
CA LYS A 18 7.42 -10.51 -3.82
C LYS A 18 6.05 -11.03 -4.22
N GLY A 19 5.27 -10.26 -4.94
CA GLY A 19 3.91 -10.64 -5.27
C GLY A 19 3.07 -10.76 -4.02
N LEU A 20 2.17 -11.71 -3.98
CA LEU A 20 1.27 -11.90 -2.84
C LEU A 20 1.98 -12.39 -1.58
N LYS A 21 3.26 -12.74 -1.70
CA LYS A 21 4.04 -13.23 -0.56
C LYS A 21 4.60 -12.11 0.30
N PHE A 22 4.38 -10.85 -0.07
CA PHE A 22 4.89 -9.74 0.72
C PHE A 22 4.28 -9.77 2.15
N THR A 23 5.01 -9.22 3.10
CA THR A 23 4.58 -9.20 4.49
C THR A 23 4.58 -7.77 5.01
N MET A 24 3.96 -7.58 6.18
CA MET A 24 3.99 -6.28 6.84
C MET A 24 5.41 -5.89 7.19
N ASP A 25 6.26 -6.86 7.53
CA ASP A 25 7.67 -6.60 7.79
C ASP A 25 8.38 -6.03 6.58
N ASP A 26 8.06 -6.55 5.40
CA ASP A 26 8.67 -6.07 4.16
C ASP A 26 8.34 -4.60 3.95
N ILE A 27 7.09 -4.23 4.15
CA ILE A 27 6.65 -2.85 3.98
C ILE A 27 7.34 -1.93 5.00
N ALA A 28 7.38 -2.38 6.26
CA ALA A 28 8.04 -1.61 7.30
C ALA A 28 9.50 -1.38 6.98
N HIS A 29 10.17 -2.40 6.45
CA HIS A 29 11.57 -2.30 6.08
C HIS A 29 11.76 -1.31 4.92
N ILE A 30 10.93 -1.41 3.91
CA ILE A 30 11.00 -0.54 2.73
C ILE A 30 10.84 0.92 3.13
N LEU A 31 9.89 1.19 4.02
CA LEU A 31 9.57 2.56 4.43
C LEU A 31 10.43 3.07 5.59
N GLY A 32 11.15 2.17 6.26
CA GLY A 32 11.94 2.56 7.43
C GLY A 32 11.08 2.95 8.62
N ILE A 33 9.93 2.31 8.77
CA ILE A 33 9.02 2.55 9.89
C ILE A 33 8.72 1.24 10.61
N SER A 34 8.06 1.33 11.77
CA SER A 34 7.72 0.12 12.52
C SER A 34 6.42 -0.49 12.00
N LYS A 35 6.28 -1.80 12.20
CA LYS A 35 5.03 -2.49 11.87
C LYS A 35 3.85 -1.89 12.62
N LYS A 36 4.09 -1.47 13.85
CA LYS A 36 3.05 -0.86 14.66
C LYS A 36 2.46 0.35 13.96
N THR A 37 3.29 1.16 13.32
CA THR A 37 2.83 2.32 12.58
C THR A 37 1.89 1.93 11.45
N ILE A 38 2.23 0.85 10.75
CA ILE A 38 1.38 0.36 9.66
C ILE A 38 0.03 -0.09 10.21
N TYR A 39 0.04 -0.85 11.31
CA TYR A 39 -1.19 -1.35 11.92
C TYR A 39 -2.08 -0.24 12.47
N GLN A 40 -1.53 0.92 12.75
CA GLN A 40 -2.34 2.06 13.18
C GLN A 40 -3.22 2.59 12.03
N VAL A 41 -2.79 2.38 10.80
CA VAL A 41 -3.51 2.86 9.62
C VAL A 41 -4.35 1.73 9.00
N PHE A 42 -3.79 0.53 8.92
CA PHE A 42 -4.45 -0.63 8.33
C PHE A 42 -4.45 -1.79 9.32
N ALA A 43 -5.63 -2.36 9.55
CA ALA A 43 -5.80 -3.38 10.58
C ALA A 43 -5.00 -4.65 10.29
N ASP A 44 -4.93 -5.07 9.03
CA ASP A 44 -4.22 -6.28 8.65
C ASP A 44 -3.80 -6.21 7.19
N LYS A 45 -3.15 -7.28 6.72
CA LYS A 45 -2.64 -7.32 5.35
C LYS A 45 -3.77 -7.24 4.32
N GLU A 46 -4.90 -7.86 4.62
CA GLU A 46 -6.03 -7.84 3.69
C GLU A 46 -6.56 -6.43 3.50
N ALA A 47 -6.74 -5.70 4.60
CA ALA A 47 -7.20 -4.32 4.53
C ALA A 47 -6.21 -3.47 3.73
N LEU A 48 -4.93 -3.71 3.93
CA LEU A 48 -3.87 -3.00 3.22
C LEU A 48 -3.91 -3.31 1.73
N PHE A 49 -4.07 -4.58 1.39
CA PHE A 49 -4.13 -5.00 0.00
C PHE A 49 -5.34 -4.39 -0.72
N LEU A 50 -6.48 -4.42 -0.06
CA LEU A 50 -7.70 -3.84 -0.64
C LEU A 50 -7.54 -2.34 -0.85
N ALA A 51 -6.92 -1.65 0.09
CA ALA A 51 -6.67 -0.23 -0.04
C ALA A 51 -5.71 0.06 -1.20
N MET A 52 -4.72 -0.79 -1.40
CA MET A 52 -3.78 -0.65 -2.50
C MET A 52 -4.49 -0.79 -3.85
N VAL A 53 -5.35 -1.79 -3.97
CA VAL A 53 -6.11 -2.02 -5.19
C VAL A 53 -7.02 -0.83 -5.47
N ASP A 54 -7.69 -0.33 -4.44
CA ASP A 54 -8.58 0.81 -4.55
C ASP A 54 -7.82 2.04 -5.03
N TYR A 55 -6.63 2.23 -4.48
CA TYR A 55 -5.78 3.35 -4.87
C TYR A 55 -5.41 3.28 -6.36
N LEU A 56 -5.10 2.08 -6.84
CA LEU A 56 -4.78 1.88 -8.25
C LEU A 56 -5.98 2.15 -9.15
N PHE A 57 -7.16 1.73 -8.72
CA PHE A 57 -8.39 1.98 -9.48
C PHE A 57 -8.69 3.48 -9.57
N ASP A 58 -8.45 4.21 -8.49
CA ASP A 58 -8.67 5.65 -8.52
C ASP A 58 -7.78 6.33 -9.56
N CYS A 59 -6.54 5.89 -9.66
CA CYS A 59 -5.62 6.44 -10.66
C CYS A 59 -6.13 6.17 -12.07
N ILE A 60 -6.65 4.96 -12.30
CA ILE A 60 -7.17 4.59 -13.61
C ILE A 60 -8.42 5.41 -13.95
N LYS A 61 -9.29 5.58 -12.98
CA LYS A 61 -10.52 6.36 -13.18
C LYS A 61 -10.22 7.80 -13.56
N GLU A 62 -9.22 8.38 -12.95
CA GLU A 62 -8.84 9.74 -13.27
C GLU A 62 -8.39 9.87 -14.71
N SER A 63 -7.64 8.89 -15.19
CA SER A 63 -7.19 8.86 -16.57
C SER A 63 -8.36 8.76 -17.55
N GLU A 64 -9.34 7.92 -17.21
CA GLU A 64 -10.51 7.74 -18.06
C GLU A 64 -11.38 8.99 -18.10
N ARG A 65 -11.41 9.72 -17.01
CA ARG A 65 -12.28 10.88 -16.90
C ARG A 65 -11.90 11.99 -17.88
N GLU A 66 -10.67 12.03 -18.31
CA GLU A 66 -10.20 13.04 -19.23
C GLU A 66 -10.62 12.79 -20.66
N VAL A 67 -11.11 11.62 -20.93
CA VAL A 67 -11.61 11.28 -22.24
C VAL A 67 -13.02 11.81 -22.42
#